data_aafe8bab83daaddfdfc97b1baafae491
#
_entry.id   aafe8bab83daaddfdfc97b1baafae491
#
_cell.length_a   1.000
_cell.length_b   1.000
_cell.length_c   1.000
_cell.angle_alpha   90.00
_cell.angle_beta   90.00
_cell.angle_gamma   90.00
#
_symmetry.space_group_name_H-M   'P 1'
#
loop_
_entity.id
_entity.type
_entity.pdbx_description
1 polymer ?
#
loop_
_entity_poly.entity_id
_entity_poly.type
_entity_poly.pdbx_seq_one_letter_code
_entity_poly.pdbx_strand_id
1 'polypeptide(L)'
;MHTEHSALVPRTAAAPAGSPPAGAFGDPAGLVQALQTARRRTLALFDTLPADALLGPQLPIVNPPLWETGHIGWFQERWMLRLQPDGSLGPSLLHGADALYDSSAVMHATRWDLPLPGPDETRAYLAQVLERVVDRLDRLYSGSAPDMPGVHGLAFHATVCAQHEQMHAEAFTWGRQTLGWPSPPDGRTPLAGACTGVVPPMGDAEFAGGDFLLGARPSDGFSFDNEKLARPVTVEPFAMARLATSAGEFAAFVDDGGYAERRWWSDEGWAWRTAANARSPCYWRPMLAVQGWEVRWHDAWMPLPTGGPMLHVNAHEADAWCRWAGRRLPSEIEWEFAASAVARTATRRRHPWGSDDPDPSRAAFWYPGASSGPVAVDDLPGGDTPDGCRQMAGNAWEWTSSVFLPYPGFTPDPYRDYSEPWFGSHRVLRGGCFATAASLMRNTWRNFFTPDRRDVFAGFRTCRAAHR
;
A
#
# COMPACT_ATOMS: atom_id res chain seq x y z
N MET A 1 34.06 -47.94 -17.65
CA MET A 1 33.68 -48.54 -16.36
C MET A 1 34.34 -47.76 -15.24
N HIS A 2 33.61 -46.91 -14.60
CA HIS A 2 33.73 -46.48 -13.21
C HIS A 2 32.53 -45.56 -12.92
N THR A 3 31.58 -46.15 -12.24
CA THR A 3 30.38 -45.50 -11.71
C THR A 3 30.74 -44.90 -10.36
N GLU A 4 30.73 -43.57 -10.26
CA GLU A 4 30.76 -42.87 -8.96
C GLU A 4 29.33 -42.69 -8.45
N HIS A 5 29.01 -43.34 -7.35
CA HIS A 5 27.82 -43.11 -6.56
C HIS A 5 28.00 -41.82 -5.75
N SER A 6 27.26 -40.76 -6.12
CA SER A 6 27.10 -39.57 -5.28
C SER A 6 26.07 -39.85 -4.20
N ALA A 7 26.52 -39.91 -2.95
CA ALA A 7 25.69 -40.10 -1.78
C ALA A 7 24.85 -38.82 -1.51
N LEU A 8 23.54 -38.95 -1.55
CA LEU A 8 22.59 -37.93 -1.11
C LEU A 8 22.71 -37.73 0.41
N VAL A 9 23.19 -36.57 0.81
CA VAL A 9 23.12 -36.08 2.20
C VAL A 9 21.67 -35.76 2.51
N PRO A 10 21.07 -36.31 3.57
CA PRO A 10 19.70 -35.96 3.95
C PRO A 10 19.65 -34.51 4.41
N ARG A 11 18.84 -33.67 3.73
CA ARG A 11 18.48 -32.35 4.19
C ARG A 11 17.65 -32.50 5.47
N THR A 12 18.23 -32.13 6.60
CA THR A 12 17.47 -31.94 7.83
C THR A 12 16.45 -30.84 7.59
N ALA A 13 15.18 -31.19 7.64
CA ALA A 13 14.08 -30.21 7.63
C ALA A 13 14.26 -29.28 8.84
N ALA A 14 14.37 -27.97 8.56
CA ALA A 14 14.34 -26.96 9.62
C ALA A 14 13.00 -27.08 10.36
N ALA A 15 13.03 -27.11 11.68
CA ALA A 15 11.83 -27.09 12.51
C ALA A 15 10.98 -25.86 12.14
N PRO A 16 9.63 -25.99 12.08
CA PRO A 16 8.76 -24.87 11.81
C PRO A 16 8.99 -23.77 12.85
N ALA A 17 9.10 -22.53 12.38
CA ALA A 17 9.20 -21.36 13.24
C ALA A 17 8.06 -21.40 14.29
N GLY A 18 8.37 -21.25 15.55
CA GLY A 18 7.39 -21.33 16.63
C GLY A 18 6.26 -20.32 16.46
N SER A 19 5.07 -20.71 16.89
CA SER A 19 3.88 -19.84 16.88
C SER A 19 4.21 -18.47 17.52
N PRO A 20 3.74 -17.36 16.94
CA PRO A 20 3.92 -16.04 17.57
C PRO A 20 3.29 -16.05 18.96
N PRO A 21 3.82 -15.25 19.90
CA PRO A 21 3.30 -15.19 21.25
C PRO A 21 1.83 -14.78 21.29
N ALA A 22 1.06 -15.33 22.22
CA ALA A 22 -0.32 -14.93 22.47
C ALA A 22 -0.36 -13.41 22.71
N GLY A 23 -1.17 -12.68 21.93
CA GLY A 23 -1.23 -11.21 21.94
C GLY A 23 -0.56 -10.52 20.74
N ALA A 24 0.17 -11.25 19.89
CA ALA A 24 0.81 -10.67 18.69
C ALA A 24 -0.20 -10.08 17.67
N PHE A 25 -1.47 -10.48 17.71
CA PHE A 25 -2.54 -10.08 16.82
C PHE A 25 -3.64 -9.24 17.47
N GLY A 26 -3.37 -8.69 18.67
CA GLY A 26 -4.34 -7.89 19.41
C GLY A 26 -5.30 -8.71 20.29
N ASP A 27 -6.15 -8.01 21.03
CA ASP A 27 -7.19 -8.63 21.81
C ASP A 27 -8.43 -8.97 20.96
N PRO A 28 -9.35 -9.84 21.45
CA PRO A 28 -10.56 -10.25 20.72
C PRO A 28 -11.44 -9.09 20.30
N ALA A 29 -11.66 -8.12 21.19
CA ALA A 29 -12.52 -6.97 20.94
C ALA A 29 -11.89 -6.07 19.86
N GLY A 30 -10.58 -5.89 19.88
CA GLY A 30 -9.83 -5.15 18.86
C GLY A 30 -9.93 -5.78 17.49
N LEU A 31 -9.88 -7.12 17.38
CA LEU A 31 -10.04 -7.82 16.09
C LEU A 31 -11.47 -7.65 15.52
N VAL A 32 -12.48 -7.83 16.35
CA VAL A 32 -13.87 -7.61 15.94
C VAL A 32 -14.08 -6.16 15.51
N GLN A 33 -13.58 -5.20 16.26
CA GLN A 33 -13.65 -3.78 15.93
C GLN A 33 -12.93 -3.46 14.60
N ALA A 34 -11.76 -4.06 14.35
CA ALA A 34 -11.02 -3.88 13.10
C ALA A 34 -11.83 -4.35 11.88
N LEU A 35 -12.41 -5.57 11.95
CA LEU A 35 -13.26 -6.12 10.90
C LEU A 35 -14.51 -5.26 10.66
N GLN A 36 -15.18 -4.85 11.72
CA GLN A 36 -16.39 -4.00 11.63
C GLN A 36 -16.04 -2.60 11.07
N THR A 37 -14.89 -2.06 11.43
CA THR A 37 -14.44 -0.74 10.95
C THR A 37 -14.10 -0.80 9.47
N ALA A 38 -13.39 -1.84 9.00
CA ALA A 38 -13.12 -2.06 7.60
C ALA A 38 -14.42 -2.17 6.80
N ARG A 39 -15.38 -3.00 7.25
CA ARG A 39 -16.68 -3.19 6.62
C ARG A 39 -17.50 -1.90 6.53
N ARG A 40 -17.57 -1.12 7.60
CA ARG A 40 -18.27 0.18 7.57
C ARG A 40 -17.68 1.11 6.51
N ARG A 41 -16.35 1.16 6.40
CA ARG A 41 -15.68 1.97 5.38
C ARG A 41 -16.00 1.49 3.97
N THR A 42 -15.88 0.18 3.72
CA THR A 42 -16.20 -0.42 2.42
C THR A 42 -17.62 -0.10 1.99
N LEU A 43 -18.60 -0.30 2.89
CA LEU A 43 -20.00 -0.01 2.58
C LEU A 43 -20.24 1.50 2.36
N ALA A 44 -19.63 2.39 3.15
CA ALA A 44 -19.75 3.84 2.94
C ALA A 44 -19.21 4.26 1.55
N LEU A 45 -18.13 3.66 1.10
CA LEU A 45 -17.57 3.90 -0.24
C LEU A 45 -18.47 3.32 -1.34
N PHE A 46 -19.00 2.12 -1.14
CA PHE A 46 -19.85 1.43 -2.10
C PHE A 46 -21.23 2.11 -2.24
N ASP A 47 -21.86 2.45 -1.13
CA ASP A 47 -23.22 3.01 -1.08
C ASP A 47 -23.33 4.43 -1.66
N THR A 48 -22.20 5.14 -1.79
CA THR A 48 -22.12 6.48 -2.38
C THR A 48 -21.71 6.48 -3.84
N LEU A 49 -21.61 5.30 -4.47
CA LEU A 49 -21.40 5.20 -5.92
C LEU A 49 -22.69 5.52 -6.67
N PRO A 50 -22.60 6.20 -7.83
CA PRO A 50 -23.71 6.30 -8.75
C PRO A 50 -24.23 4.92 -9.17
N ALA A 51 -25.52 4.78 -9.42
CA ALA A 51 -26.12 3.49 -9.76
C ALA A 51 -25.54 2.86 -11.04
N ASP A 52 -25.11 3.69 -11.99
CA ASP A 52 -24.46 3.29 -13.24
C ASP A 52 -22.95 2.98 -13.07
N ALA A 53 -22.39 3.27 -11.90
CA ALA A 53 -20.98 3.03 -11.58
C ALA A 53 -20.69 1.65 -10.98
N LEU A 54 -21.71 0.80 -10.75
CA LEU A 54 -21.52 -0.49 -10.08
C LEU A 54 -20.59 -1.45 -10.82
N LEU A 55 -20.56 -1.41 -12.14
CA LEU A 55 -19.58 -2.13 -12.96
C LEU A 55 -18.45 -1.21 -13.42
N GLY A 56 -18.76 0.06 -13.72
CA GLY A 56 -17.81 1.00 -14.30
C GLY A 56 -17.25 0.56 -15.66
N PRO A 57 -16.34 1.33 -16.25
CA PRO A 57 -15.68 0.97 -17.50
C PRO A 57 -14.64 -0.12 -17.29
N GLN A 58 -14.45 -0.98 -18.27
CA GLN A 58 -13.42 -2.01 -18.26
C GLN A 58 -12.04 -1.39 -18.51
N LEU A 59 -11.28 -1.24 -17.44
CA LEU A 59 -9.90 -0.75 -17.48
C LEU A 59 -8.95 -1.74 -16.78
N PRO A 60 -7.72 -1.94 -17.29
CA PRO A 60 -6.76 -2.90 -16.70
C PRO A 60 -6.37 -2.63 -15.25
N ILE A 61 -6.61 -1.41 -14.76
CA ILE A 61 -6.12 -0.91 -13.47
C ILE A 61 -7.22 -0.74 -12.40
N VAL A 62 -8.47 -1.05 -12.74
CA VAL A 62 -9.61 -1.00 -11.80
C VAL A 62 -10.40 -2.30 -11.85
N ASN A 63 -11.16 -2.60 -10.81
CA ASN A 63 -12.14 -3.68 -10.80
C ASN A 63 -13.56 -3.10 -10.90
N PRO A 64 -14.55 -3.88 -11.35
CA PRO A 64 -15.94 -3.49 -11.13
C PRO A 64 -16.20 -3.35 -9.63
N PRO A 65 -16.70 -2.21 -9.13
CA PRO A 65 -16.98 -2.04 -7.70
C PRO A 65 -17.87 -3.12 -7.09
N LEU A 66 -18.89 -3.57 -7.83
CA LEU A 66 -19.77 -4.65 -7.37
C LEU A 66 -19.02 -5.97 -7.20
N TRP A 67 -18.12 -6.31 -8.15
CA TRP A 67 -17.27 -7.49 -8.05
C TRP A 67 -16.31 -7.37 -6.86
N GLU A 68 -15.66 -6.24 -6.71
CA GLU A 68 -14.68 -6.00 -5.66
C GLU A 68 -15.30 -6.07 -4.26
N THR A 69 -16.53 -5.53 -4.12
CA THR A 69 -17.30 -5.64 -2.88
C THR A 69 -17.63 -7.08 -2.53
N GLY A 70 -18.11 -7.86 -3.51
CA GLY A 70 -18.38 -9.29 -3.30
C GLY A 70 -17.13 -10.12 -3.01
N HIS A 71 -16.00 -9.79 -3.67
CA HIS A 71 -14.68 -10.41 -3.43
C HIS A 71 -14.21 -10.22 -1.98
N ILE A 72 -14.41 -9.05 -1.40
CA ILE A 72 -14.09 -8.78 0.02
C ILE A 72 -14.86 -9.74 0.93
N GLY A 73 -16.16 -9.92 0.70
CA GLY A 73 -16.98 -10.87 1.45
C GLY A 73 -16.52 -12.32 1.28
N TRP A 74 -16.26 -12.72 0.04
CA TRP A 74 -15.75 -14.05 -0.29
C TRP A 74 -14.38 -14.33 0.35
N PHE A 75 -13.47 -13.36 0.33
CA PHE A 75 -12.15 -13.49 0.96
C PHE A 75 -12.27 -13.72 2.47
N GLN A 76 -13.12 -12.93 3.15
CA GLN A 76 -13.37 -13.08 4.57
C GLN A 76 -14.04 -14.44 4.88
N GLU A 77 -15.02 -14.86 4.09
CA GLU A 77 -15.64 -16.17 4.22
C GLU A 77 -14.65 -17.31 4.05
N ARG A 78 -13.82 -17.26 2.98
CA ARG A 78 -12.83 -18.29 2.66
C ARG A 78 -11.89 -18.54 3.83
N TRP A 79 -11.27 -17.48 4.35
CA TRP A 79 -10.23 -17.59 5.36
C TRP A 79 -10.77 -17.73 6.78
N MET A 80 -11.92 -17.17 7.08
CA MET A 80 -12.47 -17.13 8.42
C MET A 80 -13.53 -18.21 8.70
N LEU A 81 -14.22 -18.73 7.71
CA LEU A 81 -15.33 -19.66 7.92
C LEU A 81 -15.12 -21.02 7.24
N ARG A 82 -14.54 -21.03 6.03
CA ARG A 82 -14.49 -22.23 5.19
C ARG A 82 -13.19 -23.02 5.31
N LEU A 83 -12.06 -22.36 5.59
CA LEU A 83 -10.77 -23.03 5.71
C LEU A 83 -10.79 -24.05 6.84
N GLN A 84 -10.47 -25.31 6.50
CA GLN A 84 -10.43 -26.44 7.42
C GLN A 84 -8.98 -26.74 7.85
N PRO A 85 -8.78 -27.47 8.96
CA PRO A 85 -7.44 -27.81 9.44
C PRO A 85 -6.57 -28.61 8.45
N ASP A 86 -7.17 -29.35 7.54
CA ASP A 86 -6.50 -30.12 6.49
C ASP A 86 -6.20 -29.30 5.22
N GLY A 87 -6.54 -28.00 5.23
CA GLY A 87 -6.37 -27.10 4.10
C GLY A 87 -7.52 -27.15 3.08
N SER A 88 -8.50 -28.03 3.26
CA SER A 88 -9.70 -28.07 2.41
C SER A 88 -10.63 -26.89 2.71
N LEU A 89 -11.57 -26.62 1.79
CA LEU A 89 -12.59 -25.59 1.97
C LEU A 89 -13.95 -26.21 2.19
N GLY A 90 -14.64 -25.78 3.25
CA GLY A 90 -16.05 -26.08 3.45
C GLY A 90 -16.97 -25.39 2.42
N PRO A 91 -18.28 -25.67 2.44
CA PRO A 91 -19.24 -25.06 1.53
C PRO A 91 -19.31 -23.52 1.73
N SER A 92 -19.54 -22.80 0.64
CA SER A 92 -19.77 -21.36 0.68
C SER A 92 -21.20 -21.03 1.04
N LEU A 93 -21.40 -19.87 1.68
CA LEU A 93 -22.71 -19.28 1.99
C LEU A 93 -23.42 -18.80 0.71
N LEU A 94 -22.64 -18.30 -0.24
CA LEU A 94 -23.13 -17.91 -1.56
C LEU A 94 -22.79 -19.01 -2.57
N HIS A 95 -23.82 -19.60 -3.17
CA HIS A 95 -23.60 -20.65 -4.17
C HIS A 95 -22.75 -20.15 -5.34
N GLY A 96 -21.70 -20.89 -5.68
CA GLY A 96 -20.81 -20.52 -6.81
C GLY A 96 -19.84 -19.38 -6.53
N ALA A 97 -19.69 -18.91 -5.28
CA ALA A 97 -18.87 -17.75 -4.93
C ALA A 97 -17.41 -17.87 -5.42
N ASP A 98 -16.82 -19.07 -5.40
CA ASP A 98 -15.44 -19.27 -5.88
C ASP A 98 -15.31 -18.97 -7.39
N ALA A 99 -16.30 -19.35 -8.18
CA ALA A 99 -16.31 -19.04 -9.62
C ALA A 99 -16.56 -17.55 -9.93
N LEU A 100 -17.11 -16.80 -8.97
CA LEU A 100 -17.37 -15.37 -9.11
C LEU A 100 -16.19 -14.53 -8.60
N TYR A 101 -15.62 -14.88 -7.45
CA TYR A 101 -14.81 -13.96 -6.65
C TYR A 101 -13.38 -14.40 -6.37
N ASP A 102 -12.96 -15.63 -6.72
CA ASP A 102 -11.56 -16.03 -6.55
C ASP A 102 -10.67 -15.30 -7.55
N SER A 103 -9.97 -14.26 -7.09
CA SER A 103 -9.12 -13.41 -7.94
C SER A 103 -7.94 -14.17 -8.57
N SER A 104 -7.57 -15.34 -8.04
CA SER A 104 -6.52 -16.20 -8.60
C SER A 104 -7.01 -17.07 -9.77
N ALA A 105 -8.31 -17.33 -9.82
CA ALA A 105 -8.96 -18.16 -10.83
C ALA A 105 -9.77 -17.35 -11.85
N VAL A 106 -10.34 -16.23 -11.43
CA VAL A 106 -11.18 -15.34 -12.26
C VAL A 106 -10.31 -14.28 -12.95
N MET A 107 -10.12 -14.41 -14.25
CA MET A 107 -9.35 -13.45 -15.04
C MET A 107 -9.92 -12.03 -14.90
N HIS A 108 -9.05 -11.03 -14.76
CA HIS A 108 -9.46 -9.64 -14.57
C HIS A 108 -10.46 -9.18 -15.66
N ALA A 109 -10.15 -9.45 -16.94
CA ALA A 109 -10.97 -8.98 -18.06
C ALA A 109 -12.39 -9.57 -18.09
N THR A 110 -12.65 -10.71 -17.44
CA THR A 110 -13.98 -11.35 -17.44
C THR A 110 -14.89 -10.90 -16.30
N ARG A 111 -14.39 -10.09 -15.36
CA ARG A 111 -15.14 -9.67 -14.15
C ARG A 111 -16.37 -8.84 -14.45
N TRP A 112 -16.42 -8.17 -15.61
CA TRP A 112 -17.57 -7.39 -16.08
C TRP A 112 -18.72 -8.24 -16.65
N ASP A 113 -18.42 -9.47 -17.08
CA ASP A 113 -19.37 -10.38 -17.72
C ASP A 113 -19.92 -11.45 -16.77
N LEU A 114 -19.51 -11.44 -15.51
CA LEU A 114 -19.94 -12.41 -14.53
C LEU A 114 -21.39 -12.16 -14.09
N PRO A 115 -22.18 -13.21 -13.81
CA PRO A 115 -23.52 -13.08 -13.26
C PRO A 115 -23.46 -12.73 -11.77
N LEU A 116 -22.98 -11.51 -11.46
CA LEU A 116 -22.81 -11.06 -10.08
C LEU A 116 -24.18 -10.88 -9.39
N PRO A 117 -24.29 -11.21 -8.10
CA PRO A 117 -25.43 -10.80 -7.27
C PRO A 117 -25.63 -9.28 -7.34
N GLY A 118 -26.89 -8.86 -7.27
CA GLY A 118 -27.22 -7.43 -7.19
C GLY A 118 -26.66 -6.77 -5.92
N PRO A 119 -26.65 -5.41 -5.86
CA PRO A 119 -26.07 -4.69 -4.74
C PRO A 119 -26.68 -5.05 -3.38
N ASP A 120 -27.99 -5.30 -3.31
CA ASP A 120 -28.64 -5.66 -2.05
C ASP A 120 -28.29 -7.09 -1.62
N GLU A 121 -28.23 -8.03 -2.55
CA GLU A 121 -27.79 -9.41 -2.28
C GLU A 121 -26.31 -9.42 -1.86
N THR A 122 -25.47 -8.60 -2.49
CA THR A 122 -24.07 -8.44 -2.11
C THR A 122 -23.94 -7.90 -0.69
N ARG A 123 -24.71 -6.86 -0.31
CA ARG A 123 -24.75 -6.35 1.08
C ARG A 123 -25.20 -7.41 2.08
N ALA A 124 -26.26 -8.15 1.75
CA ALA A 124 -26.76 -9.23 2.59
C ALA A 124 -25.71 -10.34 2.79
N TYR A 125 -25.00 -10.72 1.72
CA TYR A 125 -23.90 -11.66 1.79
C TYR A 125 -22.77 -11.17 2.71
N LEU A 126 -22.33 -9.93 2.55
CA LEU A 126 -21.31 -9.32 3.39
C LEU A 126 -21.70 -9.26 4.87
N ALA A 127 -22.95 -8.91 5.14
CA ALA A 127 -23.50 -8.86 6.50
C ALA A 127 -23.50 -10.25 7.15
N GLN A 128 -23.99 -11.27 6.43
CA GLN A 128 -24.03 -12.64 6.91
C GLN A 128 -22.63 -13.21 7.19
N VAL A 129 -21.67 -12.92 6.30
CA VAL A 129 -20.27 -13.34 6.50
C VAL A 129 -19.71 -12.71 7.77
N LEU A 130 -19.83 -11.39 7.93
CA LEU A 130 -19.29 -10.69 9.08
C LEU A 130 -19.92 -11.16 10.41
N GLU A 131 -21.23 -11.34 10.46
CA GLU A 131 -21.95 -11.85 11.63
C GLU A 131 -21.37 -13.21 12.07
N ARG A 132 -21.23 -14.16 11.14
CA ARG A 132 -20.68 -15.48 11.43
C ARG A 132 -19.22 -15.46 11.83
N VAL A 133 -18.44 -14.54 11.28
CA VAL A 133 -17.02 -14.36 11.64
C VAL A 133 -16.92 -13.84 13.08
N VAL A 134 -17.71 -12.84 13.46
CA VAL A 134 -17.78 -12.33 14.83
C VAL A 134 -18.19 -13.44 15.81
N ASP A 135 -19.25 -14.17 15.53
CA ASP A 135 -19.71 -15.32 16.34
C ASP A 135 -18.61 -16.41 16.47
N ARG A 136 -17.86 -16.68 15.42
CA ARG A 136 -16.73 -17.63 15.48
C ARG A 136 -15.59 -17.12 16.38
N LEU A 137 -15.25 -15.85 16.29
CA LEU A 137 -14.24 -15.23 17.18
C LEU A 137 -14.72 -15.25 18.65
N ASP A 138 -15.97 -14.89 18.91
CA ASP A 138 -16.54 -14.91 20.27
C ASP A 138 -16.51 -16.32 20.87
N ARG A 139 -16.84 -17.34 20.08
CA ARG A 139 -16.74 -18.74 20.53
C ARG A 139 -15.33 -19.21 20.78
N LEU A 140 -14.35 -18.78 19.97
CA LEU A 140 -12.94 -19.07 20.22
C LEU A 140 -12.48 -18.51 21.56
N TYR A 141 -12.73 -17.23 21.78
CA TYR A 141 -12.23 -16.53 22.96
C TYR A 141 -13.00 -16.86 24.24
N SER A 142 -14.25 -17.30 24.15
CA SER A 142 -14.99 -17.88 25.30
C SER A 142 -14.57 -19.31 25.62
N GLY A 143 -13.66 -19.92 24.85
CA GLY A 143 -13.26 -21.31 24.99
C GLY A 143 -14.31 -22.33 24.53
N SER A 144 -15.37 -21.88 23.87
CA SER A 144 -16.46 -22.73 23.36
C SER A 144 -16.17 -23.39 22.01
N ALA A 145 -15.08 -23.01 21.34
CA ALA A 145 -14.61 -23.60 20.10
C ALA A 145 -13.06 -23.68 20.09
N PRO A 146 -12.48 -24.69 19.44
CA PRO A 146 -11.04 -24.76 19.27
C PRO A 146 -10.54 -23.70 18.28
N ASP A 147 -9.26 -23.29 18.43
CA ASP A 147 -8.57 -22.50 17.42
C ASP A 147 -8.24 -23.35 16.19
N MET A 148 -7.90 -22.70 15.09
CA MET A 148 -7.37 -23.38 13.91
C MET A 148 -5.99 -23.96 14.26
N PRO A 149 -5.75 -25.25 13.98
CA PRO A 149 -4.44 -25.85 14.23
C PRO A 149 -3.38 -25.26 13.27
N GLY A 150 -2.17 -25.07 13.78
CA GLY A 150 -1.02 -24.63 13.00
C GLY A 150 -0.47 -23.27 13.42
N VAL A 151 0.51 -22.79 12.66
CA VAL A 151 1.24 -21.53 12.94
C VAL A 151 0.36 -20.29 12.78
N HIS A 152 -0.71 -20.41 12.01
CA HIS A 152 -1.63 -19.31 11.69
C HIS A 152 -3.03 -19.60 12.28
N GLY A 153 -3.23 -19.19 13.53
CA GLY A 153 -4.53 -19.27 14.19
C GLY A 153 -5.57 -18.31 13.62
N LEU A 154 -6.80 -18.40 14.13
CA LEU A 154 -7.93 -17.58 13.66
C LEU A 154 -7.67 -16.07 13.76
N ALA A 155 -6.92 -15.63 14.79
CA ALA A 155 -6.54 -14.23 14.99
C ALA A 155 -5.67 -13.68 13.84
N PHE A 156 -4.75 -14.50 13.30
CA PHE A 156 -3.96 -14.13 12.13
C PHE A 156 -4.86 -13.91 10.91
N HIS A 157 -5.75 -14.86 10.61
CA HIS A 157 -6.65 -14.75 9.47
C HIS A 157 -7.62 -13.58 9.62
N ALA A 158 -8.13 -13.29 10.83
CA ALA A 158 -8.95 -12.12 11.11
C ALA A 158 -8.19 -10.82 10.80
N THR A 159 -6.92 -10.74 11.20
CA THR A 159 -6.06 -9.58 10.90
C THR A 159 -5.83 -9.44 9.39
N VAL A 160 -5.49 -10.54 8.70
CA VAL A 160 -5.35 -10.52 7.22
C VAL A 160 -6.62 -10.03 6.55
N CYS A 161 -7.80 -10.53 6.95
CA CYS A 161 -9.08 -10.12 6.39
C CYS A 161 -9.37 -8.64 6.62
N ALA A 162 -9.15 -8.13 7.83
CA ALA A 162 -9.36 -6.71 8.14
C ALA A 162 -8.43 -5.82 7.32
N GLN A 163 -7.15 -6.21 7.19
CA GLN A 163 -6.17 -5.43 6.41
C GLN A 163 -6.44 -5.53 4.90
N HIS A 164 -6.82 -6.70 4.39
CA HIS A 164 -7.22 -6.90 2.99
C HIS A 164 -8.41 -6.00 2.62
N GLU A 165 -9.44 -5.97 3.45
CA GLU A 165 -10.61 -5.11 3.23
C GLU A 165 -10.21 -3.61 3.26
N GLN A 166 -9.29 -3.19 4.14
CA GLN A 166 -8.78 -1.82 4.16
C GLN A 166 -7.94 -1.47 2.93
N MET A 167 -7.17 -2.41 2.37
CA MET A 167 -6.45 -2.20 1.11
C MET A 167 -7.42 -2.03 -0.07
N HIS A 168 -8.51 -2.79 -0.10
CA HIS A 168 -9.57 -2.60 -1.08
C HIS A 168 -10.32 -1.27 -0.90
N ALA A 169 -10.53 -0.80 0.33
CA ALA A 169 -11.09 0.52 0.56
C ALA A 169 -10.18 1.66 0.04
N GLU A 170 -8.88 1.50 0.15
CA GLU A 170 -7.92 2.39 -0.53
C GLU A 170 -8.07 2.29 -2.06
N ALA A 171 -8.19 1.08 -2.61
CA ALA A 171 -8.39 0.84 -4.05
C ALA A 171 -9.67 1.49 -4.57
N PHE A 172 -10.78 1.42 -3.84
CA PHE A 172 -12.00 2.16 -4.16
C PHE A 172 -11.76 3.67 -4.25
N THR A 173 -10.91 4.22 -3.38
CA THR A 173 -10.62 5.65 -3.36
C THR A 173 -9.83 6.08 -4.60
N TRP A 174 -8.75 5.38 -4.97
CA TRP A 174 -8.04 5.72 -6.22
C TRP A 174 -8.85 5.34 -7.47
N GLY A 175 -9.71 4.32 -7.40
CA GLY A 175 -10.64 3.98 -8.48
C GLY A 175 -11.57 5.16 -8.80
N ARG A 176 -12.16 5.81 -7.77
CA ARG A 176 -12.96 7.02 -7.94
C ARG A 176 -12.16 8.16 -8.58
N GLN A 177 -10.91 8.37 -8.15
CA GLN A 177 -10.00 9.34 -8.75
C GLN A 177 -9.73 9.02 -10.23
N THR A 178 -9.44 7.76 -10.53
CA THR A 178 -9.16 7.29 -11.89
C THR A 178 -10.34 7.53 -12.82
N LEU A 179 -11.53 7.17 -12.36
CA LEU A 179 -12.76 7.22 -13.16
C LEU A 179 -13.43 8.60 -13.17
N GLY A 180 -12.91 9.57 -12.41
CA GLY A 180 -13.48 10.91 -12.33
C GLY A 180 -14.85 10.91 -11.64
N TRP A 181 -15.05 10.02 -10.69
CA TRP A 181 -16.27 9.98 -9.87
C TRP A 181 -16.16 10.94 -8.68
N PRO A 182 -17.29 11.29 -8.03
CA PRO A 182 -17.28 12.14 -6.86
C PRO A 182 -16.34 11.64 -5.76
N SER A 183 -15.77 12.58 -5.01
CA SER A 183 -14.92 12.25 -3.84
C SER A 183 -15.63 11.28 -2.89
N PRO A 184 -14.87 10.44 -2.16
CA PRO A 184 -15.43 9.65 -1.06
C PRO A 184 -16.16 10.52 -0.05
N PRO A 185 -17.13 9.96 0.74
CA PRO A 185 -17.89 10.73 1.72
C PRO A 185 -17.02 11.42 2.77
N ASP A 186 -15.90 10.79 3.12
CA ASP A 186 -14.89 11.28 4.07
C ASP A 186 -13.70 11.96 3.37
N GLY A 187 -13.78 12.13 2.04
CA GLY A 187 -12.72 12.74 1.25
C GLY A 187 -12.60 14.24 1.49
N ARG A 188 -11.37 14.70 1.74
CA ARG A 188 -11.03 16.12 1.83
C ARG A 188 -10.35 16.57 0.53
N THR A 189 -10.80 17.71 0.02
CA THR A 189 -10.14 18.35 -1.11
C THR A 189 -8.78 18.95 -0.68
N PRO A 190 -7.69 18.77 -1.47
CA PRO A 190 -6.34 19.25 -1.11
C PRO A 190 -6.22 20.76 -0.90
N LEU A 191 -7.24 21.51 -1.25
CA LEU A 191 -7.17 22.97 -1.40
C LEU A 191 -7.70 23.80 -0.26
N ALA A 192 -8.13 23.29 0.83
CA ALA A 192 -8.63 24.15 1.90
C ALA A 192 -7.49 25.01 2.53
N GLY A 193 -6.78 25.76 1.70
CA GLY A 193 -5.87 26.83 2.09
C GLY A 193 -4.42 26.43 2.44
N ALA A 194 -4.12 25.17 2.66
CA ALA A 194 -2.81 24.76 3.21
C ALA A 194 -1.75 24.38 2.16
N CYS A 195 -2.16 23.98 0.94
CA CYS A 195 -1.23 23.45 -0.06
C CYS A 195 -0.87 24.43 -1.19
N THR A 196 -1.15 25.73 -1.08
CA THR A 196 -0.99 26.70 -2.18
C THR A 196 0.28 27.55 -2.11
N GLY A 197 1.10 27.37 -1.08
CA GLY A 197 2.35 28.12 -0.87
C GLY A 197 3.56 27.46 -1.49
N VAL A 198 4.63 28.25 -1.73
CA VAL A 198 5.97 27.70 -1.99
C VAL A 198 6.49 27.15 -0.67
N VAL A 199 6.75 25.83 -0.65
CA VAL A 199 7.36 25.18 0.53
C VAL A 199 8.85 25.50 0.54
N PRO A 200 9.39 26.08 1.62
CA PRO A 200 10.82 26.30 1.73
C PRO A 200 11.57 24.96 1.75
N PRO A 201 12.72 24.84 1.05
CA PRO A 201 13.51 23.63 1.07
C PRO A 201 14.07 23.38 2.47
N MET A 202 13.76 22.22 3.07
CA MET A 202 14.29 21.80 4.36
C MET A 202 15.67 21.11 4.26
N GLY A 203 16.21 20.96 3.04
CA GLY A 203 17.47 20.28 2.78
C GLY A 203 17.42 18.77 3.01
N ASP A 204 18.59 18.17 3.16
CA ASP A 204 18.74 16.73 3.36
C ASP A 204 19.00 16.40 4.85
N ALA A 205 18.53 15.24 5.26
CA ALA A 205 19.00 14.56 6.47
C ALA A 205 20.19 13.66 6.10
N GLU A 206 21.26 13.72 6.89
CA GLU A 206 22.47 12.93 6.67
C GLU A 206 22.41 11.67 7.54
N PHE A 207 22.60 10.51 6.92
CA PHE A 207 22.63 9.22 7.57
C PHE A 207 24.02 8.62 7.45
N ALA A 208 24.64 8.28 8.59
CA ALA A 208 25.96 7.68 8.62
C ALA A 208 26.00 6.23 8.10
N GLY A 209 24.80 5.63 7.89
CA GLY A 209 24.71 4.22 7.56
C GLY A 209 25.06 3.32 8.74
N GLY A 210 25.42 2.08 8.46
CA GLY A 210 25.80 1.07 9.46
C GLY A 210 24.95 -0.18 9.37
N ASP A 211 25.15 -1.09 10.32
CA ASP A 211 24.41 -2.33 10.38
C ASP A 211 22.95 -2.09 10.81
N PHE A 212 22.05 -2.69 10.09
CA PHE A 212 20.60 -2.52 10.27
C PHE A 212 19.88 -3.84 10.10
N LEU A 213 18.77 -4.03 10.82
CA LEU A 213 17.92 -5.19 10.68
C LEU A 213 16.70 -4.83 9.81
N LEU A 214 16.77 -5.15 8.52
CA LEU A 214 15.73 -4.91 7.53
C LEU A 214 14.60 -5.93 7.66
N GLY A 215 13.35 -5.47 7.59
CA GLY A 215 12.16 -6.33 7.60
C GLY A 215 11.61 -6.64 8.99
N ALA A 216 10.55 -7.41 9.10
CA ALA A 216 9.80 -7.67 10.33
C ALA A 216 10.31 -8.88 11.11
N ARG A 217 10.41 -8.75 12.45
CA ARG A 217 10.69 -9.86 13.37
C ARG A 217 9.38 -10.51 13.82
N PRO A 218 9.39 -11.78 14.21
CA PRO A 218 8.21 -12.44 14.77
C PRO A 218 7.61 -11.71 16.00
N SER A 219 8.45 -11.00 16.76
CA SER A 219 8.04 -10.22 17.95
C SER A 219 7.40 -8.87 17.63
N ASP A 220 7.44 -8.41 16.37
CA ASP A 220 6.91 -7.09 15.99
C ASP A 220 5.38 -7.09 15.76
N GLY A 221 4.73 -8.23 16.00
CA GLY A 221 3.30 -8.44 15.74
C GLY A 221 3.01 -8.90 14.32
N PHE A 222 1.83 -8.54 13.81
CA PHE A 222 1.45 -8.92 12.45
C PHE A 222 2.34 -8.26 11.40
N SER A 223 2.77 -9.06 10.43
CA SER A 223 3.43 -8.63 9.20
C SER A 223 3.03 -9.55 8.04
N PHE A 224 3.00 -9.04 6.83
CA PHE A 224 2.83 -9.88 5.65
C PHE A 224 4.09 -10.70 5.36
N ASP A 225 3.93 -11.76 4.58
CA ASP A 225 5.01 -12.68 4.24
C ASP A 225 6.23 -12.00 3.61
N ASN A 226 6.02 -11.00 2.76
CA ASN A 226 7.07 -10.26 2.06
C ASN A 226 7.89 -9.32 2.97
N GLU A 227 7.44 -9.08 4.20
CA GLU A 227 8.16 -8.31 5.21
C GLU A 227 9.10 -9.19 6.05
N LYS A 228 8.89 -10.51 6.02
CA LYS A 228 9.58 -11.52 6.84
C LYS A 228 10.77 -12.12 6.07
N LEU A 229 11.78 -12.65 6.75
CA LEU A 229 12.18 -12.47 8.12
C LEU A 229 13.12 -11.27 8.20
N ALA A 230 13.16 -10.61 9.35
CA ALA A 230 14.13 -9.54 9.56
C ALA A 230 15.55 -10.09 9.35
N ARG A 231 16.37 -9.35 8.58
CA ARG A 231 17.72 -9.77 8.19
C ARG A 231 18.74 -8.65 8.36
N PRO A 232 19.99 -8.97 8.77
CA PRO A 232 21.03 -7.95 8.85
C PRO A 232 21.42 -7.48 7.44
N VAL A 233 21.57 -6.17 7.30
CA VAL A 233 22.10 -5.50 6.12
C VAL A 233 23.02 -4.38 6.58
N THR A 234 24.07 -4.10 5.80
CA THR A 234 24.91 -2.92 6.00
C THR A 234 24.43 -1.83 5.05
N VAL A 235 24.15 -0.65 5.58
CA VAL A 235 23.69 0.52 4.83
C VAL A 235 24.86 1.50 4.70
N GLU A 236 25.21 1.87 3.47
CA GLU A 236 26.23 2.87 3.22
C GLU A 236 25.75 4.27 3.62
N PRO A 237 26.64 5.21 3.95
CA PRO A 237 26.24 6.59 4.22
C PRO A 237 25.48 7.21 3.06
N PHE A 238 24.38 7.91 3.37
CA PHE A 238 23.56 8.57 2.37
C PHE A 238 22.91 9.84 2.93
N ALA A 239 22.40 10.68 2.03
CA ALA A 239 21.64 11.86 2.39
C ALA A 239 20.25 11.79 1.71
N MET A 240 19.19 12.01 2.47
CA MET A 240 17.79 11.91 2.01
C MET A 240 17.09 13.24 2.24
N ALA A 241 16.31 13.68 1.26
CA ALA A 241 15.46 14.86 1.39
C ALA A 241 14.54 14.75 2.61
N ARG A 242 14.48 15.79 3.43
CA ARG A 242 13.61 15.84 4.61
C ARG A 242 12.14 15.82 4.23
N LEU A 243 11.79 16.40 3.08
CA LEU A 243 10.44 16.43 2.54
C LEU A 243 10.29 15.49 1.34
N ALA A 244 9.09 15.00 1.10
CA ALA A 244 8.70 14.42 -0.17
C ALA A 244 8.72 15.51 -1.26
N THR A 245 8.92 15.11 -2.52
CA THR A 245 8.85 16.04 -3.65
C THR A 245 7.43 16.62 -3.75
N SER A 246 7.34 17.94 -3.78
CA SER A 246 6.08 18.65 -3.91
C SER A 246 5.58 18.71 -5.36
N ALA A 247 4.28 18.95 -5.54
CA ALA A 247 3.71 19.16 -6.87
C ALA A 247 4.31 20.40 -7.57
N GLY A 248 4.70 21.43 -6.80
CA GLY A 248 5.36 22.62 -7.35
C GLY A 248 6.76 22.34 -7.88
N GLU A 249 7.56 21.51 -7.17
CA GLU A 249 8.87 21.09 -7.65
C GLU A 249 8.75 20.22 -8.91
N PHE A 250 7.71 19.38 -8.98
CA PHE A 250 7.48 18.58 -10.17
C PHE A 250 6.99 19.44 -11.36
N ALA A 251 6.19 20.48 -11.10
CA ALA A 251 5.76 21.43 -12.14
C ALA A 251 6.96 22.12 -12.81
N ALA A 252 8.00 22.49 -12.05
CA ALA A 252 9.21 23.05 -12.61
C ALA A 252 9.91 22.11 -13.61
N PHE A 253 9.93 20.80 -13.35
CA PHE A 253 10.43 19.80 -14.30
C PHE A 253 9.60 19.74 -15.57
N VAL A 254 8.26 19.80 -15.45
CA VAL A 254 7.35 19.79 -16.59
C VAL A 254 7.55 21.05 -17.44
N ASP A 255 7.63 22.21 -16.79
CA ASP A 255 7.80 23.53 -17.44
C ASP A 255 9.15 23.68 -18.13
N ASP A 256 10.21 23.04 -17.60
CA ASP A 256 11.54 22.95 -18.23
C ASP A 256 11.63 21.94 -19.39
N GLY A 257 10.46 21.40 -19.81
CA GLY A 257 10.39 20.44 -20.92
C GLY A 257 10.82 19.03 -20.59
N GLY A 258 10.79 18.65 -19.31
CA GLY A 258 11.25 17.35 -18.82
C GLY A 258 10.67 16.15 -19.56
N TYR A 259 9.41 16.23 -20.00
CA TYR A 259 8.77 15.18 -20.80
C TYR A 259 9.22 15.13 -22.27
N ALA A 260 9.85 16.19 -22.78
CA ALA A 260 10.35 16.26 -24.16
C ALA A 260 11.81 15.82 -24.25
N GLU A 261 12.57 15.92 -23.18
CA GLU A 261 14.02 15.72 -23.14
C GLU A 261 14.39 14.27 -22.82
N ARG A 262 14.75 13.50 -23.88
CA ARG A 262 15.16 12.08 -23.77
C ARG A 262 16.24 11.81 -22.72
N ARG A 263 17.17 12.72 -22.53
CA ARG A 263 18.32 12.56 -21.61
C ARG A 263 17.94 12.32 -20.15
N TRP A 264 16.73 12.72 -19.73
CA TRP A 264 16.25 12.54 -18.35
C TRP A 264 15.67 11.15 -18.09
N TRP A 265 15.34 10.41 -19.14
CA TRP A 265 14.63 9.13 -19.05
C TRP A 265 15.59 7.93 -19.20
N SER A 266 15.30 6.83 -18.52
CA SER A 266 15.84 5.52 -18.86
C SER A 266 15.31 5.06 -20.22
N ASP A 267 15.86 3.98 -20.79
CA ASP A 267 15.35 3.42 -22.02
C ASP A 267 13.91 2.93 -21.86
N GLU A 268 13.61 2.23 -20.76
CA GLU A 268 12.29 1.75 -20.41
C GLU A 268 11.31 2.91 -20.14
N GLY A 269 11.73 3.92 -19.38
CA GLY A 269 10.91 5.09 -19.08
C GLY A 269 10.60 5.91 -20.34
N TRP A 270 11.55 6.05 -21.27
CA TRP A 270 11.31 6.72 -22.53
C TRP A 270 10.37 5.93 -23.46
N ALA A 271 10.53 4.61 -23.50
CA ALA A 271 9.62 3.73 -24.25
C ALA A 271 8.19 3.87 -23.72
N TRP A 272 8.02 3.80 -22.37
CA TRP A 272 6.72 4.02 -21.74
C TRP A 272 6.17 5.42 -22.05
N ARG A 273 6.95 6.48 -21.83
CA ARG A 273 6.55 7.87 -22.10
C ARG A 273 6.07 8.06 -23.52
N THR A 274 6.77 7.42 -24.48
CA THR A 274 6.45 7.51 -25.92
C THR A 274 5.16 6.74 -26.24
N ALA A 275 5.02 5.52 -25.71
CA ALA A 275 3.83 4.70 -25.94
C ALA A 275 2.57 5.34 -25.31
N ALA A 276 2.71 5.91 -24.10
CA ALA A 276 1.63 6.62 -23.41
C ALA A 276 1.38 8.04 -23.97
N ASN A 277 2.23 8.54 -24.89
CA ASN A 277 2.24 9.93 -25.34
C ASN A 277 2.18 10.93 -24.18
N ALA A 278 2.86 10.61 -23.07
CA ALA A 278 2.79 11.42 -21.87
C ALA A 278 3.56 12.73 -22.06
N ARG A 279 2.93 13.85 -21.64
CA ARG A 279 3.51 15.20 -21.71
C ARG A 279 3.49 15.91 -20.36
N SER A 280 2.79 15.35 -19.39
CA SER A 280 2.63 15.80 -18.02
C SER A 280 2.11 14.64 -17.17
N PRO A 281 2.02 14.75 -15.85
CA PRO A 281 1.29 13.80 -14.99
C PRO A 281 -0.16 13.59 -15.46
N CYS A 282 -0.72 12.39 -15.21
CA CYS A 282 -1.94 11.94 -15.90
C CYS A 282 -3.19 12.79 -15.65
N TYR A 283 -3.29 13.48 -14.52
CA TYR A 283 -4.46 14.30 -14.18
C TYR A 283 -4.19 15.80 -14.25
N TRP A 284 -3.12 16.20 -14.94
CA TRP A 284 -2.77 17.62 -15.09
C TRP A 284 -3.18 18.16 -16.46
N ARG A 285 -3.55 19.45 -16.50
CA ARG A 285 -3.71 20.22 -17.71
C ARG A 285 -3.19 21.64 -17.51
N PRO A 286 -2.70 22.33 -18.58
CA PRO A 286 -2.33 23.73 -18.46
C PRO A 286 -3.55 24.60 -18.20
N MET A 287 -3.39 25.66 -17.41
CA MET A 287 -4.41 26.70 -17.23
C MET A 287 -4.54 27.52 -18.51
N LEU A 288 -5.78 27.85 -18.89
CA LEU A 288 -6.05 28.56 -20.15
C LEU A 288 -5.77 30.06 -20.09
N ALA A 289 -5.95 30.67 -18.91
CA ALA A 289 -5.93 32.13 -18.76
C ALA A 289 -4.66 32.69 -18.12
N VAL A 290 -3.90 31.87 -17.43
CA VAL A 290 -2.68 32.23 -16.70
C VAL A 290 -1.65 31.12 -16.82
N GLN A 291 -0.38 31.45 -16.60
CA GLN A 291 0.65 30.41 -16.52
C GLN A 291 0.43 29.54 -15.28
N GLY A 292 0.49 28.22 -15.44
CA GLY A 292 0.32 27.26 -14.37
C GLY A 292 -0.46 26.03 -14.78
N TRP A 293 -0.74 25.19 -13.80
CA TRP A 293 -1.36 23.89 -13.97
C TRP A 293 -2.63 23.77 -13.15
N GLU A 294 -3.62 23.04 -13.69
CA GLU A 294 -4.76 22.49 -12.97
C GLU A 294 -4.56 20.99 -12.82
N VAL A 295 -5.06 20.47 -11.72
CA VAL A 295 -5.14 19.02 -11.46
C VAL A 295 -6.61 18.61 -11.35
N ARG A 296 -6.96 17.46 -11.91
CA ARG A 296 -8.26 16.83 -11.67
C ARG A 296 -8.20 16.09 -10.33
N TRP A 297 -9.06 16.51 -9.40
CA TRP A 297 -9.27 15.84 -8.13
C TRP A 297 -10.67 15.25 -8.14
N HIS A 298 -10.74 13.92 -8.25
CA HIS A 298 -11.97 13.21 -8.48
C HIS A 298 -12.73 13.73 -9.72
N ASP A 299 -13.93 14.27 -9.54
CA ASP A 299 -14.79 14.83 -10.60
C ASP A 299 -14.55 16.34 -10.86
N ALA A 300 -13.66 16.99 -10.11
CA ALA A 300 -13.44 18.44 -10.19
C ALA A 300 -12.03 18.81 -10.68
N TRP A 301 -11.92 19.87 -11.47
CA TRP A 301 -10.66 20.50 -11.82
C TRP A 301 -10.37 21.67 -10.89
N MET A 302 -9.13 21.82 -10.48
CA MET A 302 -8.70 22.82 -9.52
C MET A 302 -7.27 23.28 -9.80
N PRO A 303 -6.86 24.48 -9.37
CA PRO A 303 -5.46 24.89 -9.43
C PRO A 303 -4.55 23.86 -8.73
N LEU A 304 -3.38 23.61 -9.31
CA LEU A 304 -2.43 22.67 -8.74
C LEU A 304 -2.02 23.08 -7.32
N PRO A 305 -2.17 22.21 -6.31
CA PRO A 305 -1.74 22.49 -4.93
C PRO A 305 -0.22 22.33 -4.81
N THR A 306 0.52 23.39 -5.17
CA THR A 306 1.98 23.38 -5.33
C THR A 306 2.75 22.97 -4.08
N GLY A 307 2.22 23.23 -2.88
CA GLY A 307 2.81 22.80 -1.60
C GLY A 307 2.40 21.37 -1.18
N GLY A 308 1.48 20.73 -1.89
CA GLY A 308 1.11 19.33 -1.64
C GLY A 308 2.14 18.34 -2.18
N PRO A 309 2.07 17.07 -1.78
CA PRO A 309 2.95 16.04 -2.32
C PRO A 309 2.70 15.85 -3.81
N MET A 310 3.73 15.55 -4.57
CA MET A 310 3.55 15.05 -5.92
C MET A 310 2.79 13.72 -5.84
N LEU A 311 1.67 13.63 -6.57
CA LEU A 311 0.82 12.45 -6.64
C LEU A 311 0.59 12.03 -8.09
N HIS A 312 0.24 10.75 -8.27
CA HIS A 312 -0.14 10.23 -9.59
C HIS A 312 1.00 10.30 -10.61
N VAL A 313 2.22 10.07 -10.15
CA VAL A 313 3.39 9.80 -10.99
C VAL A 313 3.82 8.36 -10.84
N ASN A 314 4.29 7.78 -11.91
CA ASN A 314 4.86 6.44 -11.89
C ASN A 314 6.37 6.45 -11.57
N ALA A 315 6.96 5.25 -11.45
CA ALA A 315 8.39 5.13 -11.13
C ALA A 315 9.30 5.73 -12.19
N HIS A 316 8.91 5.68 -13.48
CA HIS A 316 9.70 6.25 -14.58
C HIS A 316 9.69 7.79 -14.55
N GLU A 317 8.55 8.39 -14.22
CA GLU A 317 8.40 9.85 -14.05
C GLU A 317 9.22 10.33 -12.85
N ALA A 318 9.19 9.60 -11.73
CA ALA A 318 9.99 9.89 -10.55
C ALA A 318 11.51 9.77 -10.85
N ASP A 319 11.94 8.72 -11.55
CA ASP A 319 13.33 8.55 -11.98
C ASP A 319 13.79 9.68 -12.93
N ALA A 320 12.92 10.11 -13.85
CA ALA A 320 13.22 11.19 -14.80
C ALA A 320 13.40 12.53 -14.07
N TRP A 321 12.48 12.85 -13.15
CA TRP A 321 12.62 14.04 -12.30
C TRP A 321 13.92 14.00 -11.48
N CYS A 322 14.25 12.85 -10.89
CA CYS A 322 15.48 12.70 -10.13
C CYS A 322 16.73 13.00 -10.97
N ARG A 323 16.80 12.51 -12.21
CA ARG A 323 17.93 12.80 -13.12
C ARG A 323 18.01 14.28 -13.48
N TRP A 324 16.87 14.92 -13.74
CA TRP A 324 16.79 16.36 -14.02
C TRP A 324 17.29 17.17 -12.84
N ALA A 325 16.90 16.82 -11.63
CA ALA A 325 17.28 17.51 -10.39
C ALA A 325 18.67 17.13 -9.86
N GLY A 326 19.43 16.24 -10.54
CA GLY A 326 20.72 15.73 -10.05
C GLY A 326 20.59 14.88 -8.78
N ARG A 327 19.47 14.18 -8.62
CA ARG A 327 19.14 13.35 -7.47
C ARG A 327 18.89 11.89 -7.87
N ARG A 328 18.53 11.04 -6.92
CA ARG A 328 18.08 9.65 -7.15
C ARG A 328 16.96 9.27 -6.21
N LEU A 329 16.19 8.25 -6.56
CA LEU A 329 15.27 7.60 -5.61
C LEU A 329 16.07 6.87 -4.51
N PRO A 330 15.57 6.79 -3.27
CA PRO A 330 16.10 5.88 -2.27
C PRO A 330 15.89 4.42 -2.69
N SER A 331 16.77 3.52 -2.26
CA SER A 331 16.43 2.11 -2.18
C SER A 331 15.43 1.87 -1.04
N GLU A 332 14.70 0.74 -1.07
CA GLU A 332 13.82 0.39 0.04
C GLU A 332 14.57 0.21 1.37
N ILE A 333 15.84 -0.22 1.29
CA ILE A 333 16.70 -0.38 2.46
C ILE A 333 17.02 0.98 3.07
N GLU A 334 17.42 1.98 2.26
CA GLU A 334 17.68 3.34 2.73
C GLU A 334 16.42 3.98 3.30
N TRP A 335 15.27 3.75 2.66
CA TRP A 335 13.99 4.26 3.13
C TRP A 335 13.64 3.68 4.51
N GLU A 336 13.71 2.33 4.68
CA GLU A 336 13.39 1.69 5.94
C GLU A 336 14.41 2.05 7.04
N PHE A 337 15.69 2.19 6.67
CA PHE A 337 16.74 2.67 7.57
C PHE A 337 16.39 4.07 8.11
N ALA A 338 16.09 5.03 7.23
CA ALA A 338 15.74 6.39 7.62
C ALA A 338 14.49 6.43 8.51
N ALA A 339 13.47 5.64 8.19
CA ALA A 339 12.23 5.57 8.95
C ALA A 339 12.38 4.86 10.32
N SER A 340 13.26 3.85 10.42
CA SER A 340 13.26 2.90 11.53
C SER A 340 14.49 2.93 12.42
N ALA A 341 15.67 3.25 11.89
CA ALA A 341 16.93 3.10 12.62
C ALA A 341 17.01 4.03 13.83
N VAL A 342 17.42 3.46 14.96
CA VAL A 342 17.80 4.22 16.16
C VAL A 342 19.32 4.17 16.25
N ALA A 343 19.95 5.33 16.19
CA ALA A 343 21.40 5.44 16.18
C ALA A 343 22.07 4.61 17.27
N ARG A 344 23.03 3.76 16.91
CA ARG A 344 23.84 2.91 17.79
C ARG A 344 23.09 1.87 18.62
N THR A 345 21.84 1.51 18.26
CA THR A 345 21.10 0.46 18.96
C THR A 345 20.50 -0.54 17.97
N ALA A 346 20.25 -1.77 18.42
CA ALA A 346 19.48 -2.76 17.68
C ALA A 346 17.97 -2.50 17.75
N THR A 347 17.55 -1.43 18.43
CA THR A 347 16.15 -1.05 18.58
C THR A 347 15.67 -0.39 17.29
N ARG A 348 14.45 -0.72 16.87
CA ARG A 348 13.80 -0.12 15.70
C ARG A 348 12.53 0.60 16.11
N ARG A 349 12.22 1.67 15.43
CA ARG A 349 10.92 2.34 15.52
C ARG A 349 9.89 1.58 14.67
N ARG A 350 8.69 1.43 15.19
CA ARG A 350 7.55 0.87 14.43
C ARG A 350 7.04 1.86 13.38
N HIS A 351 7.04 3.14 13.74
CA HIS A 351 6.69 4.28 12.89
C HIS A 351 7.85 5.29 12.84
N PRO A 352 7.89 6.24 11.93
CA PRO A 352 8.98 7.22 11.83
C PRO A 352 9.24 7.97 13.15
N TRP A 353 8.19 8.30 13.89
CA TRP A 353 8.24 9.02 15.18
C TRP A 353 8.50 8.14 16.39
N GLY A 354 8.34 6.83 16.31
CA GLY A 354 8.51 5.92 17.44
C GLY A 354 7.59 4.71 17.42
N SER A 355 7.11 4.30 18.61
CA SER A 355 6.24 3.13 18.77
C SER A 355 4.77 3.48 19.04
N ASP A 356 4.46 4.75 19.29
CA ASP A 356 3.09 5.20 19.50
C ASP A 356 2.25 5.00 18.23
N ASP A 357 0.98 4.67 18.41
CA ASP A 357 0.06 4.49 17.30
C ASP A 357 -0.07 5.78 16.47
N PRO A 358 -0.35 5.65 15.16
CA PRO A 358 -0.61 6.79 14.30
C PRO A 358 -1.84 7.57 14.76
N ASP A 359 -1.73 8.91 14.70
CA ASP A 359 -2.83 9.84 14.94
C ASP A 359 -2.81 11.00 13.92
N PRO A 360 -3.91 11.75 13.74
CA PRO A 360 -3.99 12.82 12.74
C PRO A 360 -3.01 13.99 12.93
N SER A 361 -2.38 14.14 14.09
CA SER A 361 -1.36 15.17 14.33
C SER A 361 0.04 14.75 13.85
N ARG A 362 0.22 13.46 13.58
CA ARG A 362 1.51 12.85 13.19
C ARG A 362 1.55 12.45 11.72
N ALA A 363 0.44 11.93 11.18
CA ALA A 363 0.42 11.42 9.82
C ALA A 363 -0.94 11.60 9.14
N ALA A 364 -0.92 11.92 7.85
CA ALA A 364 -2.10 11.96 7.01
C ALA A 364 -2.42 10.55 6.51
N PHE A 365 -3.30 9.86 7.24
CA PHE A 365 -3.88 8.57 6.90
C PHE A 365 -5.40 8.67 6.91
N TRP A 366 -6.04 7.57 6.51
CA TRP A 366 -7.44 7.40 6.81
C TRP A 366 -7.63 6.97 8.28
N TYR A 367 -8.46 7.71 9.00
CA TYR A 367 -8.89 7.42 10.37
C TYR A 367 -10.41 7.35 10.45
N PRO A 368 -11.00 6.44 11.23
CA PRO A 368 -12.44 6.38 11.41
C PRO A 368 -13.00 7.72 11.93
N GLY A 369 -14.00 8.26 11.21
CA GLY A 369 -14.67 9.50 11.60
C GLY A 369 -13.91 10.80 11.34
N ALA A 370 -12.75 10.73 10.69
CA ALA A 370 -11.98 11.91 10.26
C ALA A 370 -12.01 12.07 8.74
N SER A 371 -11.91 13.31 8.28
CA SER A 371 -11.75 13.58 6.84
C SER A 371 -10.35 13.21 6.38
N SER A 372 -10.26 12.55 5.22
CA SER A 372 -9.03 12.04 4.63
C SER A 372 -8.68 12.79 3.34
N GLY A 373 -7.42 13.18 3.19
CA GLY A 373 -6.90 13.85 1.99
C GLY A 373 -5.45 14.29 2.20
N PRO A 374 -4.74 14.65 1.11
CA PRO A 374 -3.36 15.07 1.21
C PRO A 374 -3.24 16.41 1.95
N VAL A 375 -2.08 16.61 2.60
CA VAL A 375 -1.68 17.84 3.29
C VAL A 375 -0.39 18.37 2.65
N ALA A 376 0.02 19.62 2.99
CA ALA A 376 1.28 20.16 2.51
C ALA A 376 2.47 19.31 2.98
N VAL A 377 3.53 19.21 2.17
CA VAL A 377 4.67 18.33 2.46
C VAL A 377 5.45 18.74 3.72
N ASP A 378 5.27 19.97 4.19
CA ASP A 378 5.87 20.54 5.39
C ASP A 378 4.95 20.55 6.62
N ASP A 379 3.72 20.02 6.49
CA ASP A 379 2.79 19.83 7.60
C ASP A 379 3.16 18.63 8.49
N LEU A 380 2.51 18.53 9.65
CA LEU A 380 2.57 17.40 10.58
C LEU A 380 3.98 17.12 11.15
N PRO A 381 4.66 18.11 11.75
CA PRO A 381 5.99 17.92 12.32
C PRO A 381 6.04 16.90 13.47
N GLY A 382 4.90 16.58 14.08
CA GLY A 382 4.80 15.53 15.10
C GLY A 382 5.10 14.12 14.59
N GLY A 383 5.11 13.91 13.28
CA GLY A 383 5.44 12.65 12.61
C GLY A 383 6.88 12.56 12.09
N ASP A 384 7.72 13.56 12.37
CA ASP A 384 9.10 13.58 11.91
C ASP A 384 9.92 12.42 12.52
N THR A 385 10.87 11.91 11.73
CA THR A 385 11.93 11.07 12.29
C THR A 385 12.84 11.91 13.18
N PRO A 386 13.61 11.32 14.11
CA PRO A 386 14.61 12.06 14.88
C PRO A 386 15.63 12.82 14.01
N ASP A 387 15.87 12.36 12.78
CA ASP A 387 16.79 13.00 11.83
C ASP A 387 16.08 14.10 11.01
N GLY A 388 14.78 14.34 11.27
CA GLY A 388 13.96 15.39 10.68
C GLY A 388 13.41 15.09 9.29
N CYS A 389 13.30 13.82 8.89
CA CYS A 389 12.53 13.45 7.71
C CYS A 389 11.03 13.49 8.06
N ARG A 390 10.27 14.31 7.33
CA ARG A 390 8.85 14.58 7.55
C ARG A 390 7.98 13.72 6.67
N GLN A 391 6.82 13.29 7.20
CA GLN A 391 5.79 12.54 6.47
C GLN A 391 6.35 11.31 5.70
N MET A 392 7.31 10.59 6.30
CA MET A 392 7.71 9.29 5.79
C MET A 392 6.59 8.24 5.93
N ALA A 393 5.57 8.55 6.70
CA ALA A 393 4.37 7.74 6.85
C ALA A 393 3.13 8.59 6.56
N GLY A 394 2.26 8.10 5.67
CA GLY A 394 1.06 8.79 5.23
C GLY A 394 1.29 9.78 4.09
N ASN A 395 0.27 10.53 3.75
CA ASN A 395 0.20 11.54 2.72
C ASN A 395 0.32 10.98 1.28
N ALA A 396 1.43 10.39 0.92
CA ALA A 396 1.65 9.76 -0.38
C ALA A 396 2.49 8.48 -0.24
N TRP A 397 2.16 7.43 -0.98
CA TRP A 397 3.09 6.34 -1.21
C TRP A 397 4.36 6.84 -1.87
N GLU A 398 5.51 6.36 -1.44
CA GLU A 398 6.80 6.80 -1.98
C GLU A 398 7.46 5.71 -2.81
N TRP A 399 7.65 5.97 -4.12
CA TRP A 399 8.43 5.11 -4.99
C TRP A 399 9.86 4.98 -4.51
N THR A 400 10.37 3.75 -4.52
CA THR A 400 11.79 3.46 -4.32
C THR A 400 12.45 3.00 -5.62
N SER A 401 13.77 2.93 -5.65
CA SER A 401 14.52 2.35 -6.77
C SER A 401 14.51 0.82 -6.78
N SER A 402 14.00 0.18 -5.71
CA SER A 402 14.08 -1.26 -5.53
C SER A 402 13.02 -2.02 -6.31
N VAL A 403 13.45 -3.05 -7.03
CA VAL A 403 12.55 -4.07 -7.56
C VAL A 403 11.97 -4.87 -6.39
N PHE A 404 10.70 -5.20 -6.46
CA PHE A 404 10.05 -6.03 -5.46
C PHE A 404 10.55 -7.48 -5.61
N LEU A 405 11.38 -7.90 -4.66
CA LEU A 405 11.98 -9.23 -4.61
C LEU A 405 11.69 -9.86 -3.24
N PRO A 406 11.64 -11.20 -3.15
CA PRO A 406 11.55 -11.87 -1.86
C PRO A 406 12.82 -11.61 -1.03
N TYR A 407 12.66 -11.46 0.27
CA TYR A 407 13.82 -11.49 1.15
C TYR A 407 14.41 -12.90 1.21
N PRO A 408 15.73 -13.06 1.44
CA PRO A 408 16.36 -14.35 1.58
C PRO A 408 15.67 -15.20 2.66
N GLY A 409 15.30 -16.43 2.33
CA GLY A 409 14.54 -17.31 3.22
C GLY A 409 13.04 -17.06 3.23
N PHE A 410 12.51 -16.31 2.28
CA PHE A 410 11.07 -16.08 2.12
C PHE A 410 10.30 -17.41 2.12
N THR A 411 9.20 -17.41 2.86
CA THR A 411 8.20 -18.50 2.86
C THR A 411 6.83 -17.82 2.80
N PRO A 412 5.97 -18.19 1.84
CA PRO A 412 4.65 -17.58 1.73
C PRO A 412 3.78 -17.92 2.93
N ASP A 413 2.98 -16.96 3.35
CA ASP A 413 1.85 -17.18 4.24
C ASP A 413 0.71 -17.93 3.48
N PRO A 414 -0.34 -18.40 4.14
CA PRO A 414 -1.45 -19.10 3.48
C PRO A 414 -2.06 -18.35 2.29
N TYR A 415 -2.13 -17.01 2.35
CA TYR A 415 -2.53 -16.17 1.22
C TYR A 415 -1.32 -15.89 0.30
N ARG A 416 -0.91 -16.90 -0.48
CA ARG A 416 0.29 -16.86 -1.34
C ARG A 416 0.23 -15.78 -2.42
N ASP A 417 -0.95 -15.52 -2.95
CA ASP A 417 -1.16 -14.55 -4.05
C ASP A 417 -0.94 -13.10 -3.61
N TYR A 418 -0.71 -12.87 -2.32
CA TYR A 418 -0.35 -11.54 -1.84
C TYR A 418 1.01 -11.09 -2.37
N SER A 419 2.01 -11.98 -2.45
CA SER A 419 3.39 -11.61 -2.78
C SER A 419 3.99 -12.36 -3.96
N GLU A 420 3.88 -13.69 -4.01
CA GLU A 420 4.64 -14.54 -4.94
C GLU A 420 4.48 -14.18 -6.43
N PRO A 421 3.28 -13.88 -6.96
CA PRO A 421 3.10 -13.60 -8.39
C PRO A 421 3.78 -12.30 -8.85
N TRP A 422 4.12 -11.40 -7.92
CA TRP A 422 4.53 -10.03 -8.22
C TRP A 422 6.04 -9.81 -8.15
N PHE A 423 6.78 -10.76 -7.62
CA PHE A 423 8.23 -10.65 -7.55
C PHE A 423 8.89 -10.51 -8.93
N GLY A 424 9.85 -9.59 -9.02
CA GLY A 424 10.64 -9.33 -10.21
C GLY A 424 10.00 -8.39 -11.23
N SER A 425 8.67 -8.20 -11.18
CA SER A 425 7.93 -7.35 -12.13
C SER A 425 7.47 -6.01 -11.56
N HIS A 426 7.44 -5.88 -10.25
CA HIS A 426 6.97 -4.69 -9.54
C HIS A 426 8.11 -3.92 -8.89
N ARG A 427 7.89 -2.65 -8.57
CA ARG A 427 8.75 -1.82 -7.73
C ARG A 427 8.12 -1.60 -6.36
N VAL A 428 8.98 -1.48 -5.35
CA VAL A 428 8.55 -1.25 -3.97
C VAL A 428 8.16 0.21 -3.77
N LEU A 429 7.01 0.39 -3.09
CA LEU A 429 6.59 1.67 -2.53
C LEU A 429 6.54 1.54 -1.00
N ARG A 430 6.75 2.66 -0.31
CA ARG A 430 6.80 2.71 1.15
C ARG A 430 5.94 3.86 1.69
N GLY A 431 5.57 3.77 2.97
CA GLY A 431 5.02 4.87 3.76
C GLY A 431 3.50 4.96 3.85
N GLY A 432 2.74 4.41 2.93
CA GLY A 432 1.30 4.61 2.88
C GLY A 432 0.91 5.98 2.32
N CYS A 433 -0.37 6.19 2.06
CA CYS A 433 -0.90 7.47 1.61
C CYS A 433 -2.07 7.93 2.51
N PHE A 434 -2.60 9.11 2.25
CA PHE A 434 -3.75 9.65 2.99
C PHE A 434 -5.00 8.75 2.95
N ALA A 435 -5.14 7.91 1.91
CA ALA A 435 -6.25 6.95 1.80
C ALA A 435 -5.96 5.60 2.48
N THR A 436 -4.73 5.34 2.87
CA THR A 436 -4.34 4.14 3.61
C THR A 436 -4.93 4.18 5.02
N ALA A 437 -5.52 3.08 5.49
CA ALA A 437 -5.95 3.01 6.89
C ALA A 437 -4.75 3.03 7.85
N ALA A 438 -4.79 3.88 8.85
CA ALA A 438 -3.69 4.03 9.82
C ALA A 438 -3.30 2.71 10.51
N SER A 439 -4.26 1.80 10.69
CA SER A 439 -4.06 0.46 11.29
C SER A 439 -3.16 -0.47 10.45
N LEU A 440 -2.98 -0.19 9.17
CA LEU A 440 -2.07 -0.94 8.28
C LEU A 440 -0.62 -0.53 8.47
N MET A 441 -0.36 0.71 8.96
CA MET A 441 0.96 1.31 8.87
C MET A 441 1.96 0.74 9.87
N ARG A 442 3.11 0.40 9.34
CA ARG A 442 4.36 0.09 10.03
C ARG A 442 5.53 0.31 9.05
N ASN A 443 6.69 0.66 9.58
CA ASN A 443 7.84 0.99 8.72
C ASN A 443 8.32 -0.18 7.84
N THR A 444 8.00 -1.43 8.20
CA THR A 444 8.36 -2.62 7.45
C THR A 444 7.43 -2.93 6.30
N TRP A 445 6.22 -2.33 6.26
CA TRP A 445 5.23 -2.65 5.23
C TRP A 445 5.72 -2.26 3.84
N ARG A 446 5.63 -3.20 2.91
CA ARG A 446 6.04 -3.09 1.52
C ARG A 446 4.81 -3.13 0.63
N ASN A 447 4.52 -2.04 -0.06
CA ASN A 447 3.57 -2.03 -1.17
C ASN A 447 4.33 -2.14 -2.49
N PHE A 448 3.67 -2.58 -3.54
CA PHE A 448 4.33 -2.85 -4.82
C PHE A 448 3.35 -2.69 -5.97
N PHE A 449 3.81 -2.01 -7.03
CA PHE A 449 3.08 -1.86 -8.29
C PHE A 449 4.04 -1.97 -9.46
N THR A 450 3.49 -2.24 -10.66
CA THR A 450 4.29 -2.15 -11.90
C THR A 450 4.81 -0.72 -12.07
N PRO A 451 6.04 -0.54 -12.60
CA PRO A 451 6.68 0.78 -12.62
C PRO A 451 5.96 1.84 -13.48
N ASP A 452 4.98 1.44 -14.28
CA ASP A 452 4.15 2.31 -15.13
C ASP A 452 2.84 2.79 -14.47
N ARG A 453 2.49 2.26 -13.28
CA ARG A 453 1.25 2.64 -12.57
C ARG A 453 1.32 4.08 -12.06
N ARG A 454 0.35 4.90 -12.43
CA ARG A 454 0.24 6.30 -11.99
C ARG A 454 -1.18 6.73 -11.56
N ASP A 455 -2.06 5.77 -11.43
CA ASP A 455 -3.42 5.94 -10.91
C ASP A 455 -3.48 5.92 -9.38
N VAL A 456 -2.50 5.30 -8.73
CA VAL A 456 -2.39 5.23 -7.28
C VAL A 456 -1.91 6.56 -6.67
N PHE A 457 -2.20 6.80 -5.39
CA PHE A 457 -1.75 8.00 -4.69
C PHE A 457 -0.26 7.91 -4.32
N ALA A 458 0.58 7.83 -5.36
CA ALA A 458 2.02 7.68 -5.24
C ALA A 458 2.78 8.89 -5.75
N GLY A 459 3.75 9.30 -4.96
CA GLY A 459 4.79 10.27 -5.26
C GLY A 459 6.15 9.68 -4.90
N PHE A 460 7.09 10.50 -4.44
CA PHE A 460 8.43 10.05 -4.08
C PHE A 460 9.17 11.08 -3.23
N ARG A 461 10.18 10.60 -2.51
CA ARG A 461 11.24 11.44 -1.96
C ARG A 461 12.57 11.05 -2.58
N THR A 462 13.60 11.85 -2.36
CA THR A 462 14.86 11.68 -3.08
C THR A 462 16.05 11.59 -2.14
N CYS A 463 17.11 10.93 -2.62
CA CYS A 463 18.43 10.97 -2.04
C CYS A 463 19.38 11.79 -2.90
N ARG A 464 20.45 12.33 -2.27
CA ARG A 464 21.56 12.91 -2.99
C ARG A 464 22.18 11.86 -3.91
N ALA A 465 22.45 12.22 -5.16
CA ALA A 465 23.20 11.34 -6.05
C ALA A 465 24.61 11.12 -5.48
N ALA A 466 25.14 9.89 -5.61
CA ALA A 466 26.55 9.65 -5.28
C ALA A 466 27.43 10.52 -6.20
N HIS A 467 28.44 11.15 -5.65
CA HIS A 467 29.45 11.80 -6.48
C HIS A 467 30.10 10.73 -7.34
N ARG A 468 30.02 10.89 -8.67
CA ARG A 468 30.72 10.03 -9.63
C ARG A 468 32.19 10.36 -9.62
#